data_a980ac8ee6bb8ed44963fdf1e61f139d
#
_entry.id   a980ac8ee6bb8ed44963fdf1e61f139d
#
_cell.length_a   1.000
_cell.length_b   1.000
_cell.length_c   1.000
_cell.angle_alpha   90.00
_cell.angle_beta   90.00
_cell.angle_gamma   90.00
#
_symmetry.space_group_name_H-M   'P 1'
#
loop_
_entity.id
_entity.type
_entity.pdbx_description
1 polymer ?
#
loop_
_entity_poly.entity_id
_entity_poly.type
_entity_poly.pdbx_seq_one_letter_code
_entity_poly.pdbx_strand_id
1 'polypeptide(L)' 'MIDLKALIRQNRSGSRVGIPCFCSANELVIRAILGHAAHHEVPVVIEATCNQVNQAGGYTGMTPAGFIGWV' A
#
# COMPACT_ATOMS: atom_id res chain seq x y z
N MET A 1 5.70 4.13 13.51
CA MET A 1 5.72 2.99 12.57
C MET A 1 4.71 1.94 13.01
N ILE A 2 4.04 1.33 12.05
CA ILE A 2 3.01 0.33 12.33
C ILE A 2 3.66 -0.99 12.74
N ASP A 3 3.21 -1.57 13.84
CA ASP A 3 3.61 -2.91 14.23
C ASP A 3 2.68 -3.93 13.57
N LEU A 4 3.08 -4.41 12.40
CA LEU A 4 2.32 -5.37 11.61
C LEU A 4 2.12 -6.70 12.36
N LYS A 5 3.13 -7.14 13.09
CA LYS A 5 3.04 -8.39 13.86
C LYS A 5 2.00 -8.30 14.97
N ALA A 6 1.92 -7.15 15.66
CA ALA A 6 0.91 -6.92 16.69
C ALA A 6 -0.48 -6.91 16.08
N LEU A 7 -0.66 -6.29 14.92
CA LEU A 7 -1.94 -6.26 14.22
C LEU A 7 -2.40 -7.66 13.83
N ILE A 8 -1.50 -8.48 13.30
CA ILE A 8 -1.79 -9.88 12.94
C ILE A 8 -2.20 -10.67 14.19
N ARG A 9 -1.50 -10.49 15.29
CA ARG A 9 -1.85 -11.17 16.57
C ARG A 9 -3.23 -10.75 17.05
N GLN A 10 -3.56 -9.47 17.00
CA GLN A 10 -4.89 -8.97 17.34
C GLN A 10 -5.98 -9.61 16.48
N ASN A 11 -5.78 -9.67 15.17
CA ASN A 11 -6.73 -10.29 14.27
C ASN A 11 -6.94 -11.76 14.60
N ARG A 12 -5.86 -12.50 14.85
CA ARG A 12 -5.91 -13.93 15.16
C ARG A 12 -6.54 -14.21 16.53
N SER A 13 -6.49 -13.29 17.46
CA SER A 13 -7.09 -13.43 18.78
C SER A 13 -8.59 -13.10 18.80
N GLY A 14 -9.18 -12.77 17.67
CA GLY A 14 -10.61 -12.51 17.54
C GLY A 14 -11.00 -11.05 17.44
N SER A 15 -10.05 -10.12 17.58
CA SER A 15 -10.29 -8.70 17.31
C SER A 15 -10.51 -8.47 15.82
N ARG A 16 -11.55 -7.72 15.46
CA ARG A 16 -11.86 -7.42 14.06
C ARG A 16 -11.00 -6.27 13.56
N VAL A 17 -9.73 -6.55 13.30
CA VAL A 17 -8.78 -5.58 12.76
C VAL A 17 -8.23 -6.07 11.43
N GLY A 18 -7.90 -5.15 10.55
CA GLY A 18 -7.33 -5.46 9.25
C GLY A 18 -6.61 -4.25 8.69
N ILE A 19 -5.99 -4.44 7.52
CA ILE A 19 -5.31 -3.37 6.80
C ILE A 19 -5.93 -3.29 5.41
N PRO A 20 -6.49 -2.14 5.00
CA PRO A 20 -6.97 -1.99 3.63
C PRO A 20 -5.79 -2.00 2.65
N CYS A 21 -5.98 -2.69 1.54
CA CYS A 21 -4.99 -2.80 0.46
C CYS A 21 -5.57 -2.13 -0.79
N PHE A 22 -4.76 -1.30 -1.44
CA PHE A 22 -5.18 -0.56 -2.63
C PHE A 22 -4.22 -0.84 -3.76
N CYS A 23 -4.73 -1.39 -4.86
CA CYS A 23 -3.94 -1.63 -6.05
C CYS A 23 -4.08 -0.45 -7.00
N SER A 24 -3.08 0.43 -7.03
CA SER A 24 -3.08 1.58 -7.91
C SER A 24 -1.65 2.08 -8.15
N ALA A 25 -1.42 2.58 -9.35
CA ALA A 25 -0.21 3.32 -9.71
C ALA A 25 -0.59 4.73 -10.25
N ASN A 26 -1.79 5.20 -9.93
CA ASN A 26 -2.26 6.53 -10.32
C ASN A 26 -1.93 7.53 -9.20
N GLU A 27 -1.24 8.61 -9.54
CA GLU A 27 -0.77 9.60 -8.58
C GLU A 27 -1.91 10.20 -7.74
N LEU A 28 -3.02 10.57 -8.40
CA LEU A 28 -4.15 11.19 -7.69
C LEU A 28 -4.80 10.22 -6.72
N VAL A 29 -4.96 8.95 -7.13
CA VAL A 29 -5.54 7.91 -6.27
C VAL A 29 -4.64 7.67 -5.06
N ILE A 30 -3.33 7.52 -5.28
CA ILE A 30 -2.37 7.28 -4.19
C ILE A 30 -2.32 8.46 -3.23
N ARG A 31 -2.33 9.69 -3.74
CA ARG A 31 -2.37 10.89 -2.88
C ARG A 31 -3.61 10.90 -2.00
N ALA A 32 -4.77 10.53 -2.55
CA ALA A 32 -6.02 10.47 -1.79
C ALA A 32 -5.95 9.39 -0.70
N ILE A 33 -5.43 8.21 -1.03
CA ILE A 33 -5.30 7.10 -0.09
C ILE A 33 -4.35 7.46 1.06
N LEU A 34 -3.16 7.97 0.74
CA LEU A 34 -2.16 8.32 1.74
C LEU A 34 -2.60 9.50 2.59
N GLY A 35 -3.27 10.49 1.99
CA GLY A 35 -3.83 11.62 2.72
C GLY A 35 -4.89 11.19 3.72
N HIS A 36 -5.79 10.30 3.32
CA HIS A 36 -6.81 9.72 4.21
C HIS A 36 -6.16 8.93 5.35
N ALA A 37 -5.21 8.06 5.00
CA ALA A 37 -4.52 7.23 5.99
C ALA A 37 -3.77 8.08 7.02
N ALA A 38 -3.06 9.12 6.58
CA ALA A 38 -2.35 10.02 7.46
C ALA A 38 -3.30 10.82 8.37
N HIS A 39 -4.41 11.33 7.81
CA HIS A 39 -5.40 12.08 8.58
C HIS A 39 -6.06 11.26 9.67
N HIS A 40 -6.35 9.99 9.39
CA HIS A 40 -7.01 9.08 10.34
C HIS A 40 -6.02 8.21 11.12
N GLU A 41 -4.72 8.35 10.89
CA GLU A 41 -3.66 7.57 11.54
C GLU A 41 -3.90 6.05 11.42
N VAL A 42 -4.30 5.62 10.23
CA VAL A 42 -4.55 4.20 9.93
C VAL A 42 -3.52 3.65 8.95
N PRO A 43 -3.15 2.36 9.07
CA PRO A 43 -2.25 1.74 8.10
C PRO A 43 -2.97 1.43 6.79
N VAL A 44 -2.23 1.50 5.69
CA VAL A 44 -2.71 1.07 4.37
C VAL A 44 -1.59 0.34 3.65
N VAL A 45 -1.94 -0.56 2.75
CA VAL A 45 -0.99 -1.21 1.84
C VAL A 45 -1.24 -0.67 0.44
N ILE A 46 -0.20 -0.15 -0.18
CA ILE A 46 -0.22 0.24 -1.60
C ILE A 46 0.47 -0.87 -2.38
N GLU A 47 -0.22 -1.37 -3.40
CA GLU A 47 0.29 -2.45 -4.23
C GLU A 47 0.08 -2.15 -5.71
N ALA A 48 0.81 -2.86 -6.56
CA ALA A 48 0.68 -2.73 -8.00
C ALA A 48 0.81 -4.11 -8.63
N THR A 49 0.18 -4.31 -9.79
CA THR A 49 0.30 -5.55 -10.54
C THR A 49 1.62 -5.60 -11.31
N CYS A 50 2.03 -6.79 -11.73
CA CYS A 50 3.20 -6.96 -12.58
C CYS A 50 3.05 -6.31 -13.96
N ASN A 51 1.83 -6.01 -14.38
CA ASN A 51 1.58 -5.25 -15.62
C ASN A 51 1.83 -3.75 -15.42
N GLN A 52 1.60 -3.24 -14.22
CA GLN A 52 1.83 -1.84 -13.87
C GLN A 52 3.31 -1.57 -13.60
N VAL A 53 3.94 -2.44 -12.82
CA VAL A 53 5.30 -2.28 -12.33
C VAL A 53 6.02 -3.62 -12.42
N ASN A 54 7.15 -3.67 -13.12
CA ASN A 54 7.97 -4.88 -13.21
C ASN A 54 9.42 -4.51 -13.52
N GLN A 55 10.30 -5.50 -13.57
CA GLN A 55 11.73 -5.26 -13.81
C GLN A 55 12.03 -4.60 -15.16
N ALA A 56 11.09 -4.67 -16.11
CA ALA A 56 11.21 -4.00 -17.40
C ALA A 56 10.44 -2.66 -17.43
N GLY A 57 9.81 -2.27 -16.33
CA GLY A 57 9.08 -1.01 -16.19
C GLY A 57 7.56 -1.15 -16.15
N GLY A 58 7.00 -2.15 -16.80
CA GLY A 58 5.54 -2.25 -16.96
C GLY A 58 4.97 -1.08 -17.76
N TYR A 59 3.66 -0.91 -17.79
CA TYR A 59 3.07 0.20 -18.55
C TYR A 59 3.23 1.56 -17.84
N THR A 60 3.61 1.59 -16.58
CA THR A 60 3.92 2.85 -15.87
C THR A 60 5.33 3.34 -16.14
N GLY A 61 6.21 2.49 -16.65
CA GLY A 61 7.64 2.78 -16.79
C GLY A 61 8.42 2.61 -15.48
N MET A 62 7.82 2.09 -14.43
CA MET A 62 8.46 1.97 -13.12
C MET A 62 8.90 0.54 -12.82
N THR A 63 10.13 0.39 -12.34
CA THR A 63 10.60 -0.84 -11.72
C THR A 63 10.06 -0.93 -10.28
N PRO A 64 10.11 -2.11 -9.62
CA PRO A 64 9.70 -2.20 -8.21
C PRO A 64 10.41 -1.18 -7.31
N ALA A 65 11.71 -1.00 -7.47
CA ALA A 65 12.46 0.00 -6.71
C ALA A 65 11.99 1.41 -7.01
N GLY A 66 11.73 1.72 -8.29
CA GLY A 66 11.20 3.01 -8.71
C GLY A 66 9.82 3.29 -8.14
N PHE A 67 8.95 2.27 -8.10
CA PHE A 67 7.61 2.38 -7.52
C PHE A 67 7.66 2.70 -6.02
N ILE A 68 8.50 1.98 -5.29
CA ILE A 68 8.68 2.20 -3.84
C ILE A 68 9.15 3.63 -3.57
N GLY A 69 10.10 4.13 -4.35
CA GLY A 69 10.58 5.50 -4.19
C GLY A 69 9.55 6.55 -4.62
N TRP A 70 8.70 6.23 -5.60
CA TRP A 70 7.66 7.15 -6.09
C TRP A 70 6.50 7.26 -5.09
N VAL A 71 6.08 6.14 -4.50
CA VAL A 71 5.05 6.14 -3.46
C VAL A 71 5.57 6.83 -2.21
#